data_5ba7d97d73caa47a0ae045907e38e651
#
_entry.id   5ba7d97d73caa47a0ae045907e38e651
#
_cell.length_a   1.000
_cell.length_b   1.000
_cell.length_c   1.000
_cell.angle_alpha   90.00
_cell.angle_beta   90.00
_cell.angle_gamma   90.00
#
_symmetry.space_group_name_H-M   'P 1'
#
loop_
_entity.id
_entity.type
_entity.pdbx_description
1 polymer ?
#
loop_
_entity_poly.entity_id
_entity_poly.type
_entity_poly.pdbx_seq_one_letter_code
_entity_poly.pdbx_strand_id
1 'polypeptide(L)'
;KNVKFLLSAALVFLASAALAQDFSGPQYAKWGATPEEREQNILNSNFLKESCDNRDYDAAAHYLKGLIDKIPDAAESIYQRGAVVYKNKINRAKSVAEKNMFIDSLMLMYDMRAQYFGDNVKPGKTAFILDQKAREFLRYKPNDRKGIREAFRAAIAQGGDSTDPETVVAYFSNLCEDYKNTDEVMPDEIIAEYDRLTPFFEKNPEAGDYKSQFDAAFG
;
A
#
# COMPACT_ATOMS: atom_id res chain seq x y z
N LYS A 1 -13.58 -77.61 -0.09
CA LYS A 1 -12.23 -77.22 -0.61
C LYS A 1 -12.19 -75.70 -0.81
N ASN A 2 -11.60 -75.02 0.14
CA ASN A 2 -11.49 -73.55 0.16
C ASN A 2 -10.15 -73.19 -0.49
N VAL A 3 -10.19 -72.44 -1.57
CA VAL A 3 -9.03 -71.84 -2.19
C VAL A 3 -9.01 -70.41 -1.71
N LYS A 4 -8.07 -70.09 -0.82
CA LYS A 4 -7.80 -68.72 -0.39
C LYS A 4 -6.94 -68.02 -1.45
N PHE A 5 -7.50 -67.03 -2.14
CA PHE A 5 -6.74 -66.14 -2.98
C PHE A 5 -6.06 -65.09 -2.08
N LEU A 6 -4.75 -65.19 -1.98
CA LEU A 6 -3.90 -64.16 -1.42
C LEU A 6 -3.65 -63.11 -2.51
N LEU A 7 -4.37 -61.97 -2.46
CA LEU A 7 -4.01 -60.80 -3.24
C LEU A 7 -2.87 -60.06 -2.51
N SER A 8 -1.65 -60.22 -3.03
CA SER A 8 -0.52 -59.39 -2.65
C SER A 8 -0.67 -58.03 -3.34
N ALA A 9 -1.15 -57.05 -2.60
CA ALA A 9 -1.11 -55.66 -3.04
C ALA A 9 0.34 -55.17 -2.92
N ALA A 10 1.04 -55.16 -4.05
CA ALA A 10 2.31 -54.46 -4.16
C ALA A 10 2.01 -52.96 -4.16
N LEU A 11 2.22 -52.31 -3.02
CA LEU A 11 2.27 -50.85 -2.94
C LEU A 11 3.52 -50.39 -3.67
N VAL A 12 3.37 -49.99 -4.91
CA VAL A 12 4.39 -49.21 -5.63
C VAL A 12 4.41 -47.84 -5.02
N PHE A 13 5.31 -47.60 -4.08
CA PHE A 13 5.72 -46.24 -3.69
C PHE A 13 6.43 -45.64 -4.90
N LEU A 14 5.68 -44.92 -5.73
CA LEU A 14 6.24 -43.92 -6.61
C LEU A 14 6.70 -42.77 -5.68
N ALA A 15 7.93 -42.86 -5.21
CA ALA A 15 8.66 -41.72 -4.72
C ALA A 15 8.83 -40.78 -5.92
N SER A 16 7.84 -39.91 -6.15
CA SER A 16 8.07 -38.71 -6.92
C SER A 16 9.15 -37.94 -6.14
N ALA A 17 10.38 -37.98 -6.64
CA ALA A 17 11.39 -37.03 -6.27
C ALA A 17 10.83 -35.69 -6.72
N ALA A 18 10.09 -35.02 -5.83
CA ALA A 18 9.84 -33.59 -5.95
C ALA A 18 11.25 -32.99 -6.02
N LEU A 19 11.63 -32.50 -7.19
CA LEU A 19 12.83 -31.72 -7.34
C LEU A 19 12.63 -30.57 -6.37
N ALA A 20 13.30 -30.62 -5.21
CA ALA A 20 13.28 -29.56 -4.24
C ALA A 20 13.77 -28.31 -5.01
N GLN A 21 12.95 -27.26 -5.03
CA GLN A 21 13.32 -26.05 -5.70
C GLN A 21 14.59 -25.53 -5.04
N ASP A 22 15.62 -25.27 -5.86
CA ASP A 22 16.91 -24.73 -5.36
C ASP A 22 16.78 -23.22 -5.16
N PHE A 23 16.81 -22.78 -3.91
CA PHE A 23 16.76 -21.38 -3.53
C PHE A 23 18.15 -20.72 -3.39
N SER A 24 19.24 -21.38 -3.85
CA SER A 24 20.61 -20.84 -3.79
C SER A 24 20.85 -19.70 -4.79
N GLY A 25 20.07 -19.63 -5.87
CA GLY A 25 20.25 -18.68 -6.96
C GLY A 25 20.12 -17.20 -6.56
N PRO A 26 20.79 -16.28 -7.32
CA PRO A 26 20.81 -14.84 -7.02
C PRO A 26 19.42 -14.17 -7.09
N GLN A 27 18.48 -14.72 -7.84
CA GLN A 27 17.10 -14.22 -7.94
C GLN A 27 16.34 -14.32 -6.61
N TYR A 28 16.81 -15.16 -5.68
CA TYR A 28 16.24 -15.32 -4.35
C TYR A 28 16.98 -14.53 -3.26
N ALA A 29 18.03 -13.79 -3.60
CA ALA A 29 18.92 -13.13 -2.62
C ALA A 29 18.17 -12.21 -1.64
N LYS A 30 17.11 -11.54 -2.07
CA LYS A 30 16.31 -10.66 -1.23
C LYS A 30 15.38 -11.40 -0.24
N TRP A 31 15.24 -12.71 -0.37
CA TRP A 31 14.36 -13.51 0.47
C TRP A 31 15.02 -14.07 1.72
N GLY A 32 16.35 -13.90 1.88
CA GLY A 32 17.08 -14.36 3.05
C GLY A 32 18.56 -14.54 2.78
N ALA A 33 19.34 -14.71 3.84
CA ALA A 33 20.79 -14.92 3.74
C ALA A 33 21.13 -16.33 3.26
N THR A 34 20.37 -17.35 3.72
CA THR A 34 20.59 -18.76 3.36
C THR A 34 19.47 -19.32 2.48
N PRO A 35 19.70 -20.40 1.72
CA PRO A 35 18.65 -21.06 0.95
C PRO A 35 17.42 -21.44 1.79
N GLU A 36 17.63 -21.93 3.02
CA GLU A 36 16.57 -22.34 3.94
C GLU A 36 15.73 -21.14 4.40
N GLU A 37 16.36 -20.01 4.71
CA GLU A 37 15.65 -18.76 5.04
C GLU A 37 14.82 -18.25 3.85
N ARG A 38 15.39 -18.33 2.64
CA ARG A 38 14.73 -17.93 1.40
C ARG A 38 13.48 -18.76 1.14
N GLU A 39 13.61 -20.09 1.24
CA GLU A 39 12.50 -21.01 1.13
C GLU A 39 11.39 -20.68 2.13
N GLN A 40 11.74 -20.51 3.41
CA GLN A 40 10.77 -20.23 4.47
C GLN A 40 10.08 -18.88 4.26
N ASN A 41 10.81 -17.84 3.86
CA ASN A 41 10.23 -16.51 3.63
C ASN A 41 9.35 -16.46 2.37
N ILE A 42 9.72 -17.19 1.30
CA ILE A 42 8.87 -17.37 0.12
C ILE A 42 7.60 -18.12 0.49
N LEU A 43 7.69 -19.17 1.28
CA LEU A 43 6.54 -19.92 1.79
C LEU A 43 5.63 -19.02 2.65
N ASN A 44 6.18 -18.22 3.55
CA ASN A 44 5.42 -17.24 4.35
C ASN A 44 4.73 -16.19 3.47
N SER A 45 5.35 -15.76 2.37
CA SER A 45 4.74 -14.85 1.40
C SER A 45 3.57 -15.51 0.66
N ASN A 46 3.66 -16.81 0.37
CA ASN A 46 2.56 -17.58 -0.21
C ASN A 46 1.41 -17.73 0.80
N PHE A 47 1.71 -18.01 2.08
CA PHE A 47 0.70 -18.07 3.13
C PHE A 47 0.03 -16.70 3.37
N LEU A 48 0.79 -15.60 3.30
CA LEU A 48 0.19 -14.24 3.34
C LEU A 48 -0.82 -14.07 2.20
N LYS A 49 -0.44 -14.48 0.97
CA LYS A 49 -1.34 -14.40 -0.19
C LYS A 49 -2.59 -15.26 0.02
N GLU A 50 -2.42 -16.52 0.38
CA GLU A 50 -3.50 -17.47 0.59
C GLU A 50 -4.45 -17.02 1.70
N SER A 51 -3.91 -16.52 2.82
CA SER A 51 -4.71 -15.98 3.92
C SER A 51 -5.53 -14.77 3.48
N CYS A 52 -4.97 -13.88 2.65
CA CYS A 52 -5.73 -12.77 2.06
C CYS A 52 -6.86 -13.25 1.15
N ASP A 53 -6.58 -14.22 0.27
CA ASP A 53 -7.54 -14.80 -0.67
C ASP A 53 -8.69 -15.48 0.08
N ASN A 54 -8.38 -16.15 1.20
CA ASN A 54 -9.34 -16.80 2.09
C ASN A 54 -10.01 -15.83 3.08
N ARG A 55 -9.65 -14.54 3.08
CA ARG A 55 -10.14 -13.50 4.00
C ARG A 55 -9.86 -13.75 5.48
N ASP A 56 -8.84 -14.55 5.77
CA ASP A 56 -8.28 -14.74 7.11
C ASP A 56 -7.22 -13.67 7.38
N TYR A 57 -7.70 -12.47 7.74
CA TYR A 57 -6.83 -11.31 7.92
C TYR A 57 -6.01 -11.33 9.21
N ASP A 58 -6.33 -12.21 10.16
CA ASP A 58 -5.53 -12.39 11.37
C ASP A 58 -4.31 -13.26 11.06
N ALA A 59 -4.48 -14.37 10.36
CA ALA A 59 -3.35 -15.16 9.85
C ALA A 59 -2.49 -14.34 8.87
N ALA A 60 -3.13 -13.59 7.95
CA ALA A 60 -2.43 -12.71 7.02
C ALA A 60 -1.56 -11.67 7.74
N ALA A 61 -2.08 -11.03 8.81
CA ALA A 61 -1.31 -10.06 9.58
C ALA A 61 -0.11 -10.68 10.29
N HIS A 62 -0.21 -11.94 10.75
CA HIS A 62 0.89 -12.67 11.35
C HIS A 62 2.04 -12.90 10.35
N TYR A 63 1.73 -13.41 9.14
CA TYR A 63 2.75 -13.61 8.10
C TYR A 63 3.33 -12.29 7.61
N LEU A 64 2.49 -11.27 7.42
CA LEU A 64 2.89 -9.92 7.02
C LEU A 64 3.95 -9.36 7.98
N LYS A 65 3.68 -9.40 9.29
CA LYS A 65 4.62 -8.91 10.29
C LYS A 65 5.97 -9.62 10.20
N GLY A 66 5.97 -10.95 10.12
CA GLY A 66 7.20 -11.73 10.02
C GLY A 66 8.04 -11.41 8.78
N LEU A 67 7.39 -11.12 7.65
CA LEU A 67 8.07 -10.74 6.40
C LEU A 67 8.66 -9.34 6.47
N ILE A 68 7.89 -8.36 6.98
CA ILE A 68 8.36 -6.97 7.10
C ILE A 68 9.55 -6.88 8.05
N ASP A 69 9.51 -7.60 9.17
CA ASP A 69 10.57 -7.58 10.17
C ASP A 69 11.90 -8.17 9.65
N LYS A 70 11.84 -9.13 8.72
CA LYS A 70 13.02 -9.88 8.26
C LYS A 70 13.53 -9.45 6.89
N ILE A 71 12.65 -9.18 5.96
CA ILE A 71 12.97 -8.99 4.54
C ILE A 71 12.14 -7.85 3.93
N PRO A 72 12.24 -6.61 4.43
CA PRO A 72 11.38 -5.50 4.04
C PRO A 72 11.51 -5.10 2.56
N ASP A 73 12.61 -5.43 1.89
CA ASP A 73 12.87 -5.10 0.49
C ASP A 73 12.71 -6.28 -0.48
N ALA A 74 12.13 -7.41 -0.02
CA ALA A 74 12.03 -8.61 -0.84
C ALA A 74 11.02 -8.45 -1.99
N ALA A 75 9.81 -7.97 -1.70
CA ALA A 75 8.76 -7.84 -2.71
C ALA A 75 7.72 -6.76 -2.35
N GLU A 76 7.40 -5.91 -3.32
CA GLU A 76 6.38 -4.85 -3.17
C GLU A 76 4.99 -5.40 -2.82
N SER A 77 4.68 -6.58 -3.33
CA SER A 77 3.39 -7.25 -3.09
C SER A 77 3.11 -7.55 -1.60
N ILE A 78 4.15 -7.59 -0.75
CA ILE A 78 4.01 -7.72 0.69
C ILE A 78 3.24 -6.50 1.25
N TYR A 79 3.62 -5.30 0.85
CA TYR A 79 2.97 -4.05 1.29
C TYR A 79 1.60 -3.85 0.66
N GLN A 80 1.42 -4.24 -0.60
CA GLN A 80 0.12 -4.19 -1.28
C GLN A 80 -0.90 -5.10 -0.56
N ARG A 81 -0.50 -6.32 -0.18
CA ARG A 81 -1.33 -7.22 0.64
C ARG A 81 -1.52 -6.70 2.05
N GLY A 82 -0.48 -6.09 2.64
CA GLY A 82 -0.56 -5.42 3.93
C GLY A 82 -1.64 -4.34 3.96
N ALA A 83 -1.74 -3.53 2.91
CA ALA A 83 -2.82 -2.55 2.77
C ALA A 83 -4.21 -3.22 2.72
N VAL A 84 -4.37 -4.33 1.98
CA VAL A 84 -5.62 -5.10 1.96
C VAL A 84 -5.97 -5.63 3.36
N VAL A 85 -5.00 -6.20 4.06
CA VAL A 85 -5.17 -6.72 5.43
C VAL A 85 -5.69 -5.62 6.35
N TYR A 86 -5.00 -4.49 6.42
CA TYR A 86 -5.38 -3.43 7.37
C TYR A 86 -6.68 -2.72 6.98
N LYS A 87 -7.00 -2.52 5.70
CA LYS A 87 -8.31 -2.01 5.27
C LYS A 87 -9.46 -2.90 5.77
N ASN A 88 -9.30 -4.21 5.72
CA ASN A 88 -10.30 -5.14 6.22
C ASN A 88 -10.37 -5.18 7.75
N LYS A 89 -9.22 -5.07 8.44
CA LYS A 89 -9.19 -4.96 9.90
C LYS A 89 -9.82 -3.66 10.39
N ILE A 90 -9.61 -2.53 9.71
CA ILE A 90 -10.28 -1.26 10.01
C ILE A 90 -11.81 -1.41 9.96
N ASN A 91 -12.32 -2.08 8.92
CA ASN A 91 -13.77 -2.28 8.75
C ASN A 91 -14.37 -3.24 9.79
N ARG A 92 -13.56 -4.07 10.43
CA ARG A 92 -13.97 -5.06 11.44
C ARG A 92 -13.62 -4.67 12.87
N ALA A 93 -12.99 -3.51 13.06
CA ALA A 93 -12.53 -3.03 14.36
C ALA A 93 -13.70 -2.88 15.33
N LYS A 94 -13.51 -3.36 16.56
CA LYS A 94 -14.55 -3.39 17.62
C LYS A 94 -14.52 -2.14 18.49
N SER A 95 -13.49 -1.32 18.39
CA SER A 95 -13.35 -0.08 19.14
C SER A 95 -12.66 1.00 18.31
N VAL A 96 -12.83 2.27 18.71
CA VAL A 96 -12.15 3.42 18.09
C VAL A 96 -10.63 3.29 18.23
N ALA A 97 -10.14 2.83 19.38
CA ALA A 97 -8.71 2.63 19.61
C ALA A 97 -8.13 1.58 18.66
N GLU A 98 -8.79 0.43 18.51
CA GLU A 98 -8.39 -0.63 17.59
C GLU A 98 -8.43 -0.14 16.13
N LYS A 99 -9.48 0.58 15.76
CA LYS A 99 -9.61 1.18 14.44
C LYS A 99 -8.44 2.11 14.13
N ASN A 100 -8.09 3.01 15.05
CA ASN A 100 -6.98 3.94 14.87
C ASN A 100 -5.65 3.22 14.74
N MET A 101 -5.39 2.19 15.54
CA MET A 101 -4.19 1.35 15.44
C MET A 101 -4.07 0.70 14.05
N PHE A 102 -5.16 0.20 13.47
CA PHE A 102 -5.13 -0.38 12.13
C PHE A 102 -4.98 0.68 11.03
N ILE A 103 -5.53 1.90 11.23
CA ILE A 103 -5.29 3.02 10.30
C ILE A 103 -3.80 3.39 10.31
N ASP A 104 -3.18 3.51 11.48
CA ASP A 104 -1.75 3.82 11.58
C ASP A 104 -0.89 2.72 10.94
N SER A 105 -1.27 1.46 11.10
CA SER A 105 -0.63 0.33 10.42
C SER A 105 -0.80 0.39 8.90
N LEU A 106 -1.98 0.80 8.40
CA LEU A 106 -2.22 1.02 6.97
C LEU A 106 -1.32 2.13 6.41
N MET A 107 -1.21 3.25 7.13
CA MET A 107 -0.33 4.36 6.73
C MET A 107 1.14 3.90 6.67
N LEU A 108 1.57 3.11 7.65
CA LEU A 108 2.91 2.53 7.67
C LEU A 108 3.18 1.63 6.44
N MET A 109 2.17 0.86 5.96
CA MET A 109 2.34 0.06 4.74
C MET A 109 2.68 0.92 3.52
N TYR A 110 2.05 2.08 3.38
CA TYR A 110 2.37 3.02 2.31
C TYR A 110 3.76 3.66 2.48
N ASP A 111 4.14 4.04 3.69
CA ASP A 111 5.46 4.63 3.96
C ASP A 111 6.59 3.65 3.64
N MET A 112 6.49 2.41 4.12
CA MET A 112 7.47 1.37 3.85
C MET A 112 7.49 1.00 2.35
N ARG A 113 6.33 0.94 1.71
CA ARG A 113 6.24 0.71 0.27
C ARG A 113 6.95 1.81 -0.52
N ALA A 114 6.75 3.09 -0.16
CA ALA A 114 7.45 4.21 -0.78
C ALA A 114 8.96 4.15 -0.54
N GLN A 115 9.39 3.80 0.68
CA GLN A 115 10.79 3.68 1.05
C GLN A 115 11.52 2.59 0.26
N TYR A 116 10.94 1.39 0.16
CA TYR A 116 11.62 0.24 -0.44
C TYR A 116 11.34 0.05 -1.92
N PHE A 117 10.19 0.55 -2.40
CA PHE A 117 9.70 0.32 -3.77
C PHE A 117 9.21 1.60 -4.45
N GLY A 118 9.74 2.75 -4.08
CA GLY A 118 9.45 4.04 -4.68
C GLY A 118 10.31 4.34 -5.91
N ASP A 119 10.87 5.54 -5.95
CA ASP A 119 11.64 6.05 -7.09
C ASP A 119 12.96 5.31 -7.33
N ASN A 120 13.47 4.59 -6.33
CA ASN A 120 14.57 3.64 -6.50
C ASN A 120 14.24 2.46 -7.44
N VAL A 121 12.95 2.19 -7.68
CA VAL A 121 12.48 1.14 -8.62
C VAL A 121 12.03 1.77 -9.94
N LYS A 122 11.29 2.88 -9.88
CA LYS A 122 10.78 3.58 -11.06
C LYS A 122 10.52 5.05 -10.73
N PRO A 123 11.02 6.02 -11.52
CA PRO A 123 10.75 7.43 -11.32
C PRO A 123 9.24 7.74 -11.24
N GLY A 124 8.85 8.61 -10.31
CA GLY A 124 7.46 9.00 -10.05
C GLY A 124 6.64 8.01 -9.22
N LYS A 125 7.22 6.86 -8.87
CA LYS A 125 6.50 5.83 -8.11
C LYS A 125 6.27 6.22 -6.65
N THR A 126 7.20 6.95 -6.04
CA THR A 126 7.02 7.46 -4.68
C THR A 126 5.82 8.40 -4.61
N ALA A 127 5.69 9.35 -5.55
CA ALA A 127 4.54 10.25 -5.61
C ALA A 127 3.21 9.50 -5.76
N PHE A 128 3.15 8.51 -6.65
CA PHE A 128 1.99 7.64 -6.83
C PHE A 128 1.59 6.91 -5.53
N ILE A 129 2.57 6.38 -4.78
CA ILE A 129 2.31 5.69 -3.52
C ILE A 129 1.81 6.66 -2.44
N LEU A 130 2.39 7.86 -2.38
CA LEU A 130 2.00 8.90 -1.43
C LEU A 130 0.62 9.47 -1.74
N ASP A 131 0.23 9.58 -3.02
CA ASP A 131 -1.13 9.94 -3.39
C ASP A 131 -2.14 8.90 -2.89
N GLN A 132 -1.87 7.61 -3.11
CA GLN A 132 -2.71 6.54 -2.55
C GLN A 132 -2.82 6.64 -1.03
N LYS A 133 -1.70 6.92 -0.33
CA LYS A 133 -1.70 7.15 1.13
C LYS A 133 -2.61 8.32 1.52
N ALA A 134 -2.51 9.46 0.83
CA ALA A 134 -3.30 10.64 1.12
C ALA A 134 -4.81 10.39 0.96
N ARG A 135 -5.21 9.68 -0.11
CA ARG A 135 -6.61 9.30 -0.33
C ARG A 135 -7.15 8.37 0.74
N GLU A 136 -6.34 7.40 1.20
CA GLU A 136 -6.75 6.53 2.30
C GLU A 136 -6.77 7.27 3.64
N PHE A 137 -5.86 8.22 3.86
CA PHE A 137 -5.87 9.07 5.04
C PHE A 137 -7.16 9.90 5.10
N LEU A 138 -7.52 10.57 3.99
CA LEU A 138 -8.80 11.29 3.86
C LEU A 138 -10.00 10.38 4.16
N ARG A 139 -10.00 9.15 3.64
CA ARG A 139 -11.08 8.18 3.83
C ARG A 139 -11.29 7.78 5.30
N TYR A 140 -10.19 7.50 6.01
CA TYR A 140 -10.25 6.88 7.33
C TYR A 140 -10.11 7.87 8.49
N LYS A 141 -9.52 9.05 8.25
CA LYS A 141 -9.36 10.15 9.22
C LYS A 141 -9.92 11.49 8.68
N PRO A 142 -11.20 11.53 8.25
CA PRO A 142 -11.76 12.71 7.58
C PRO A 142 -11.79 13.97 8.45
N ASN A 143 -11.70 13.82 9.78
CA ASN A 143 -11.67 14.92 10.73
C ASN A 143 -10.25 15.41 11.07
N ASP A 144 -9.22 14.70 10.64
CA ASP A 144 -7.82 15.13 10.79
C ASP A 144 -7.41 16.01 9.60
N ARG A 145 -7.96 17.21 9.56
CA ARG A 145 -7.83 18.17 8.45
C ARG A 145 -6.36 18.50 8.16
N LYS A 146 -5.59 18.73 9.20
CA LYS A 146 -4.15 19.00 9.07
C LYS A 146 -3.41 17.81 8.47
N GLY A 147 -3.64 16.61 8.97
CA GLY A 147 -3.01 15.39 8.45
C GLY A 147 -3.36 15.12 6.98
N ILE A 148 -4.61 15.41 6.56
CA ILE A 148 -5.03 15.31 5.16
C ILE A 148 -4.21 16.26 4.29
N ARG A 149 -4.10 17.56 4.68
CA ARG A 149 -3.33 18.54 3.93
C ARG A 149 -1.84 18.15 3.81
N GLU A 150 -1.24 17.70 4.92
CA GLU A 150 0.16 17.26 4.93
C GLU A 150 0.40 16.05 4.02
N ALA A 151 -0.51 15.07 4.03
CA ALA A 151 -0.39 13.90 3.19
C ALA A 151 -0.46 14.22 1.68
N PHE A 152 -1.40 15.08 1.26
CA PHE A 152 -1.47 15.51 -0.13
C PHE A 152 -0.29 16.43 -0.53
N ARG A 153 0.15 17.34 0.36
CA ARG A 153 1.35 18.15 0.12
C ARG A 153 2.59 17.29 -0.11
N ALA A 154 2.76 16.22 0.65
CA ALA A 154 3.89 15.30 0.47
C ALA A 154 3.85 14.62 -0.91
N ALA A 155 2.68 14.19 -1.38
CA ALA A 155 2.50 13.60 -2.70
C ALA A 155 2.84 14.61 -3.81
N ILE A 156 2.32 15.84 -3.72
CA ILE A 156 2.56 16.92 -4.69
C ILE A 156 4.04 17.34 -4.68
N ALA A 157 4.67 17.48 -3.52
CA ALA A 157 6.08 17.84 -3.42
C ALA A 157 6.99 16.78 -4.06
N GLN A 158 6.64 15.51 -3.93
CA GLN A 158 7.40 14.41 -4.53
C GLN A 158 7.15 14.26 -6.04
N GLY A 159 5.93 14.54 -6.49
CA GLY A 159 5.55 14.41 -7.90
C GLY A 159 5.96 15.60 -8.76
N GLY A 160 6.03 16.80 -8.17
CA GLY A 160 6.32 18.04 -8.90
C GLY A 160 5.39 18.22 -10.09
N ASP A 161 5.96 18.55 -11.26
CA ASP A 161 5.20 18.73 -12.49
C ASP A 161 4.57 17.42 -13.03
N SER A 162 4.96 16.25 -12.50
CA SER A 162 4.41 14.93 -12.85
C SER A 162 3.36 14.44 -11.84
N THR A 163 2.90 15.30 -10.94
CA THR A 163 1.81 14.97 -10.01
C THR A 163 0.52 14.68 -10.80
N ASP A 164 -0.28 13.72 -10.33
CA ASP A 164 -1.61 13.52 -10.88
C ASP A 164 -2.46 14.78 -10.65
N PRO A 165 -3.06 15.38 -11.71
CA PRO A 165 -3.89 16.58 -11.59
C PRO A 165 -5.03 16.44 -10.57
N GLU A 166 -5.62 15.26 -10.45
CA GLU A 166 -6.66 14.97 -9.45
C GLU A 166 -6.13 15.14 -8.01
N THR A 167 -4.86 14.79 -7.77
CA THR A 167 -4.21 15.00 -6.45
C THR A 167 -4.12 16.47 -6.11
N VAL A 168 -3.76 17.32 -7.07
CA VAL A 168 -3.68 18.77 -6.89
C VAL A 168 -5.06 19.36 -6.56
N VAL A 169 -6.09 18.94 -7.33
CA VAL A 169 -7.48 19.35 -7.08
C VAL A 169 -7.97 18.87 -5.72
N ALA A 170 -7.73 17.61 -5.36
CA ALA A 170 -8.16 17.07 -4.08
C ALA A 170 -7.52 17.81 -2.90
N TYR A 171 -6.23 18.12 -2.99
CA TYR A 171 -5.53 18.93 -1.99
C TYR A 171 -6.16 20.31 -1.83
N PHE A 172 -6.29 21.03 -2.95
CA PHE A 172 -6.76 22.42 -2.93
C PHE A 172 -8.24 22.52 -2.49
N SER A 173 -9.09 21.60 -2.95
CA SER A 173 -10.49 21.54 -2.51
C SER A 173 -10.62 21.29 -1.00
N ASN A 174 -9.81 20.40 -0.42
CA ASN A 174 -9.79 20.19 1.03
C ASN A 174 -9.30 21.44 1.77
N LEU A 175 -8.31 22.16 1.25
CA LEU A 175 -7.84 23.41 1.83
C LEU A 175 -8.93 24.49 1.82
N CYS A 176 -9.65 24.65 0.70
CA CYS A 176 -10.76 25.60 0.58
C CYS A 176 -11.95 25.21 1.49
N GLU A 177 -12.24 23.91 1.63
CA GLU A 177 -13.24 23.43 2.59
C GLU A 177 -12.85 23.77 4.04
N ASP A 178 -11.59 23.61 4.38
CA ASP A 178 -11.10 23.95 5.73
C ASP A 178 -11.24 25.44 6.00
N TYR A 179 -10.91 26.28 5.04
CA TYR A 179 -11.13 27.73 5.14
C TYR A 179 -12.59 28.09 5.38
N LYS A 180 -13.53 27.42 4.68
CA LYS A 180 -14.98 27.68 4.81
C LYS A 180 -15.57 27.17 6.13
N ASN A 181 -14.97 26.15 6.74
CA ASN A 181 -15.58 25.42 7.86
C ASN A 181 -14.79 25.49 9.17
N THR A 182 -13.59 26.05 9.16
CA THR A 182 -12.71 26.17 10.34
C THR A 182 -12.01 27.52 10.37
N ASP A 183 -11.42 27.85 11.51
CA ASP A 183 -10.55 29.04 11.65
C ASP A 183 -9.06 28.69 11.48
N GLU A 184 -8.75 27.47 11.00
CA GLU A 184 -7.37 26.99 10.90
C GLU A 184 -6.62 27.47 9.66
N VAL A 185 -7.36 27.82 8.60
CA VAL A 185 -6.81 28.26 7.31
C VAL A 185 -7.17 29.72 7.08
N MET A 186 -6.16 30.52 6.76
CA MET A 186 -6.35 31.98 6.53
C MET A 186 -6.53 32.25 5.03
N PRO A 187 -7.23 33.35 4.65
CA PRO A 187 -7.41 33.76 3.25
C PRO A 187 -6.10 33.85 2.47
N ASP A 188 -5.06 34.42 3.10
CA ASP A 188 -3.74 34.58 2.47
C ASP A 188 -3.09 33.21 2.13
N GLU A 189 -3.35 32.17 2.92
CA GLU A 189 -2.88 30.80 2.63
C GLU A 189 -3.56 30.24 1.38
N ILE A 190 -4.87 30.44 1.22
CA ILE A 190 -5.62 30.01 0.02
C ILE A 190 -5.06 30.69 -1.24
N ILE A 191 -4.85 32.02 -1.17
CA ILE A 191 -4.32 32.79 -2.29
C ILE A 191 -2.91 32.34 -2.64
N ALA A 192 -2.04 32.15 -1.64
CA ALA A 192 -0.67 31.70 -1.85
C ALA A 192 -0.62 30.30 -2.46
N GLU A 193 -1.47 29.37 -2.03
CA GLU A 193 -1.52 28.01 -2.59
C GLU A 193 -2.14 28.00 -3.99
N TYR A 194 -3.14 28.84 -4.27
CA TYR A 194 -3.68 28.99 -5.62
C TYR A 194 -2.59 29.46 -6.59
N ASP A 195 -1.86 30.54 -6.24
CA ASP A 195 -0.79 31.08 -7.06
C ASP A 195 0.35 30.07 -7.24
N ARG A 196 0.69 29.32 -6.20
CA ARG A 196 1.73 28.28 -6.24
C ARG A 196 1.37 27.13 -7.18
N LEU A 197 0.11 26.72 -7.21
CA LEU A 197 -0.36 25.55 -7.95
C LEU A 197 -0.84 25.87 -9.38
N THR A 198 -1.19 27.12 -9.67
CA THR A 198 -1.62 27.54 -11.03
C THR A 198 -0.62 27.17 -12.13
N PRO A 199 0.71 27.41 -11.98
CA PRO A 199 1.70 27.02 -12.99
C PRO A 199 1.75 25.52 -13.31
N PHE A 200 1.31 24.66 -12.40
CA PHE A 200 1.20 23.23 -12.65
C PHE A 200 0.26 22.94 -13.81
N PHE A 201 -0.90 23.60 -13.87
CA PHE A 201 -1.88 23.41 -14.94
C PHE A 201 -1.44 24.07 -16.25
N GLU A 202 -0.67 25.15 -16.19
CA GLU A 202 -0.09 25.80 -17.39
C GLU A 202 0.93 24.89 -18.07
N LYS A 203 1.69 24.11 -17.29
CA LYS A 203 2.65 23.13 -17.82
C LYS A 203 1.99 21.82 -18.26
N ASN A 204 0.77 21.53 -17.80
CA ASN A 204 0.02 20.32 -18.10
C ASN A 204 -1.32 20.65 -18.78
N PRO A 205 -1.32 21.14 -20.02
CA PRO A 205 -2.54 21.59 -20.71
C PRO A 205 -3.59 20.47 -20.90
N GLU A 206 -3.17 19.20 -20.91
CA GLU A 206 -4.06 18.04 -20.92
C GLU A 206 -4.90 17.88 -19.63
N ALA A 207 -4.53 18.58 -18.57
CA ALA A 207 -5.27 18.62 -17.30
C ALA A 207 -6.36 19.71 -17.27
N GLY A 208 -6.84 20.21 -18.41
CA GLY A 208 -7.79 21.34 -18.50
C GLY A 208 -9.10 21.14 -17.72
N ASP A 209 -9.65 19.92 -17.70
CA ASP A 209 -10.85 19.60 -16.93
C ASP A 209 -10.61 19.73 -15.41
N TYR A 210 -9.43 19.33 -14.96
CA TYR A 210 -9.00 19.48 -13.56
C TYR A 210 -8.71 20.94 -13.21
N LYS A 211 -8.17 21.75 -14.14
CA LYS A 211 -7.99 23.19 -13.95
C LYS A 211 -9.32 23.86 -13.67
N SER A 212 -10.37 23.50 -14.39
CA SER A 212 -11.71 24.05 -14.16
C SER A 212 -12.25 23.71 -12.75
N GLN A 213 -11.98 22.50 -12.27
CA GLN A 213 -12.36 22.10 -10.90
C GLN A 213 -11.52 22.84 -9.83
N PHE A 214 -10.23 23.02 -10.09
CA PHE A 214 -9.32 23.78 -9.23
C PHE A 214 -9.77 25.24 -9.09
N ASP A 215 -10.10 25.90 -10.22
CA ASP A 215 -10.61 27.28 -10.22
C ASP A 215 -11.97 27.39 -9.51
N ALA A 216 -12.86 26.44 -9.74
CA ALA A 216 -14.17 26.39 -9.07
C ALA A 216 -14.06 26.20 -7.55
N ALA A 217 -13.04 25.53 -7.06
CA ALA A 217 -12.81 25.40 -5.61
C ALA A 217 -12.36 26.74 -4.96
N PHE A 218 -11.64 27.58 -5.72
CA PHE A 218 -11.18 28.91 -5.28
C PHE A 218 -12.34 29.93 -5.19
N GLY A 219 -13.31 29.88 -6.13
CA GLY A 219 -14.48 30.82 -6.22
C GLY A 219 -15.58 30.43 -5.30
#